data_e2b6ddd5e7c6e0069ec7f8af0f14f38e
#
_entry.id   e2b6ddd5e7c6e0069ec7f8af0f14f38e
#
_cell.length_a   1.000
_cell.length_b   1.000
_cell.length_c   1.000
_cell.angle_alpha   90.00
_cell.angle_beta   90.00
_cell.angle_gamma   90.00
#
_symmetry.space_group_name_H-M   'P 1'
#
loop_
_entity.id
_entity.type
_entity.pdbx_description
1 polymer ?
#
loop_
_entity_poly.entity_id
_entity_poly.type
_entity_poly.pdbx_seq_one_letter_code
_entity_poly.pdbx_strand_id
1 'polypeptide(L)'
;MKEHSKDNMTSSRTPEAVTAATAVNPTDSARKLRELILSQSKRAGVGHIGSALSIADLIWTLYGYVLRIPTSETKDPDRDRFVLAKGHAALALYGSLFLKGYISEDELNTFCGEGSKLGVHPEHCLEW
;
A
#
# COMPACT_ATOMS: atom_id res chain seq x y z
N MET A 1 54.41 34.65 9.09
CA MET A 1 54.34 33.50 8.20
C MET A 1 53.68 32.38 9.00
N LYS A 2 52.36 32.19 8.87
CA LYS A 2 51.57 31.16 9.55
C LYS A 2 50.81 30.39 8.48
N GLU A 3 51.19 29.14 8.28
CA GLU A 3 50.51 28.20 7.38
C GLU A 3 49.21 27.75 8.00
N HIS A 4 48.14 27.85 7.24
CA HIS A 4 46.84 27.27 7.56
C HIS A 4 46.72 25.89 6.89
N SER A 5 46.88 24.85 7.67
CA SER A 5 46.55 23.49 7.26
C SER A 5 45.01 23.37 7.24
N LYS A 6 44.45 23.05 6.07
CA LYS A 6 43.04 22.69 5.89
C LYS A 6 42.95 21.17 5.90
N ASP A 7 42.56 20.61 7.01
CA ASP A 7 42.18 19.21 7.11
C ASP A 7 40.76 19.03 6.50
N ASN A 8 40.74 18.40 5.36
CA ASN A 8 39.54 18.03 4.63
C ASN A 8 39.11 16.61 5.09
N MET A 9 38.25 16.56 6.12
CA MET A 9 37.64 15.31 6.54
C MET A 9 36.48 14.95 5.63
N THR A 10 36.76 14.17 4.61
CA THR A 10 35.74 13.44 3.85
C THR A 10 35.19 12.30 4.69
N SER A 11 34.01 12.55 5.30
CA SER A 11 33.23 11.50 5.94
C SER A 11 32.66 10.56 4.89
N SER A 12 33.27 9.40 4.71
CA SER A 12 32.72 8.31 3.92
C SER A 12 31.57 7.67 4.71
N ARG A 13 30.34 8.04 4.39
CA ARG A 13 29.17 7.29 4.83
C ARG A 13 29.12 5.97 4.08
N THR A 14 29.48 4.90 4.75
CA THR A 14 29.16 3.53 4.36
C THR A 14 27.63 3.38 4.30
N PRO A 15 27.05 2.83 3.23
CA PRO A 15 25.63 2.53 3.24
C PRO A 15 25.38 1.41 4.25
N GLU A 16 24.65 1.71 5.30
CA GLU A 16 24.14 0.70 6.22
C GLU A 16 23.32 -0.32 5.43
N ALA A 17 23.66 -1.58 5.65
CA ALA A 17 22.97 -2.71 5.05
C ALA A 17 21.47 -2.63 5.38
N VAL A 18 20.66 -2.41 4.34
CA VAL A 18 19.21 -2.60 4.40
C VAL A 18 18.98 -4.05 4.76
N THR A 19 18.56 -4.29 5.99
CA THR A 19 18.18 -5.61 6.50
C THR A 19 17.19 -6.20 5.51
N ALA A 20 17.51 -7.35 4.93
CA ALA A 20 16.68 -8.08 3.99
C ALA A 20 15.35 -8.41 4.66
N ALA A 21 14.35 -7.54 4.48
CA ALA A 21 12.96 -7.91 4.66
C ALA A 21 12.73 -9.10 3.74
N THR A 22 12.25 -10.20 4.30
CA THR A 22 11.96 -11.46 3.60
C THR A 22 11.27 -11.12 2.28
N ALA A 23 11.94 -11.34 1.15
CA ALA A 23 11.43 -11.00 -0.16
C ALA A 23 10.18 -11.83 -0.42
N VAL A 24 9.02 -11.25 -0.15
CA VAL A 24 7.73 -11.89 -0.45
C VAL A 24 7.66 -12.01 -1.96
N ASN A 25 7.50 -13.24 -2.46
CA ASN A 25 7.40 -13.48 -3.88
C ASN A 25 6.23 -12.64 -4.46
N PRO A 26 6.45 -11.81 -5.49
CA PRO A 26 5.41 -10.98 -6.09
C PRO A 26 4.15 -11.76 -6.47
N THR A 27 4.31 -12.97 -6.98
CA THR A 27 3.23 -13.87 -7.37
C THR A 27 2.38 -14.31 -6.18
N ASP A 28 3.01 -14.60 -5.03
CA ASP A 28 2.30 -15.02 -3.83
C ASP A 28 1.46 -13.88 -3.23
N SER A 29 1.96 -12.67 -3.29
CA SER A 29 1.25 -11.50 -2.78
C SER A 29 0.07 -11.09 -3.66
N ALA A 30 0.20 -11.15 -4.97
CA ALA A 30 -0.91 -10.92 -5.89
C ALA A 30 -1.99 -12.01 -5.73
N ARG A 31 -1.58 -13.26 -5.50
CA ARG A 31 -2.50 -14.35 -5.17
C ARG A 31 -3.24 -14.07 -3.86
N LYS A 32 -2.53 -13.64 -2.81
CA LYS A 32 -3.12 -13.28 -1.52
C LYS A 32 -4.12 -12.13 -1.65
N LEU A 33 -3.82 -11.14 -2.49
CA LEU A 33 -4.78 -10.07 -2.79
C LEU A 33 -6.06 -10.60 -3.43
N ARG A 34 -5.97 -11.54 -4.37
CA ARG A 34 -7.16 -12.18 -4.97
C ARG A 34 -7.96 -12.98 -3.94
N GLU A 35 -7.30 -13.72 -3.07
CA GLU A 35 -7.95 -14.44 -1.96
C GLU A 35 -8.70 -13.47 -1.04
N LEU A 36 -8.11 -12.32 -0.71
CA LEU A 36 -8.76 -11.27 0.08
C LEU A 36 -9.97 -10.68 -0.64
N ILE A 37 -9.87 -10.37 -1.93
CA ILE A 37 -10.99 -9.88 -2.74
C ILE A 37 -12.17 -10.86 -2.68
N LEU A 38 -11.92 -12.14 -2.88
CA LEU A 38 -12.95 -13.17 -2.87
C LEU A 38 -13.57 -13.35 -1.47
N SER A 39 -12.74 -13.43 -0.44
CA SER A 39 -13.20 -13.63 0.94
C SER A 39 -14.01 -12.46 1.46
N GLN A 40 -13.56 -11.22 1.23
CA GLN A 40 -14.24 -10.02 1.68
C GLN A 40 -15.53 -9.76 0.90
N SER A 41 -15.55 -10.00 -0.41
CA SER A 41 -16.77 -9.93 -1.22
C SER A 41 -17.82 -10.94 -0.75
N LYS A 42 -17.41 -12.19 -0.48
CA LYS A 42 -18.30 -13.23 0.07
C LYS A 42 -18.84 -12.84 1.44
N ARG A 43 -17.97 -12.34 2.34
CA ARG A 43 -18.36 -11.90 3.70
C ARG A 43 -19.38 -10.77 3.65
N ALA A 44 -19.13 -9.76 2.82
CA ALA A 44 -20.01 -8.59 2.71
C ALA A 44 -21.25 -8.82 1.85
N GLY A 45 -21.34 -9.93 1.11
CA GLY A 45 -22.45 -10.22 0.20
C GLY A 45 -22.51 -9.25 -1.00
N VAL A 46 -21.38 -8.65 -1.40
CA VAL A 46 -21.34 -7.65 -2.48
C VAL A 46 -20.67 -8.21 -3.73
N GLY A 47 -21.11 -7.70 -4.88
CA GLY A 47 -20.59 -8.06 -6.20
C GLY A 47 -19.31 -7.32 -6.58
N HIS A 48 -19.17 -7.04 -7.90
CA HIS A 48 -18.03 -6.33 -8.51
C HIS A 48 -16.67 -7.06 -8.42
N ILE A 49 -16.67 -8.35 -8.12
CA ILE A 49 -15.47 -9.19 -8.01
C ILE A 49 -14.63 -9.10 -9.30
N GLY A 50 -15.26 -9.16 -10.48
CA GLY A 50 -14.57 -9.07 -11.76
C GLY A 50 -13.78 -7.77 -11.92
N SER A 51 -14.35 -6.65 -11.47
CA SER A 51 -13.67 -5.34 -11.48
C SER A 51 -12.43 -5.34 -10.61
N ALA A 52 -12.53 -5.86 -9.39
CA ALA A 52 -11.42 -5.92 -8.45
C ALA A 52 -10.33 -6.90 -8.92
N LEU A 53 -10.72 -8.10 -9.34
CA LEU A 53 -9.78 -9.13 -9.83
C LEU A 53 -9.04 -8.70 -11.10
N SER A 54 -9.69 -7.92 -12.00
CA SER A 54 -9.07 -7.48 -13.25
C SER A 54 -7.88 -6.55 -13.08
N ILE A 55 -7.76 -5.89 -11.93
CA ILE A 55 -6.65 -4.96 -11.62
C ILE A 55 -5.77 -5.45 -10.47
N ALA A 56 -6.01 -6.64 -9.93
CA ALA A 56 -5.30 -7.11 -8.74
C ALA A 56 -3.77 -7.12 -8.92
N ASP A 57 -3.27 -7.64 -10.04
CA ASP A 57 -1.82 -7.64 -10.32
C ASP A 57 -1.26 -6.23 -10.50
N LEU A 58 -1.99 -5.38 -11.23
CA LEU A 58 -1.59 -4.01 -11.47
C LEU A 58 -1.48 -3.22 -10.17
N ILE A 59 -2.55 -3.23 -9.36
CA ILE A 59 -2.58 -2.45 -8.12
C ILE A 59 -1.57 -2.98 -7.10
N TRP A 60 -1.39 -4.32 -7.03
CA TRP A 60 -0.36 -4.90 -6.18
C TRP A 60 1.04 -4.51 -6.64
N THR A 61 1.32 -4.51 -7.94
CA THR A 61 2.61 -4.06 -8.47
C THR A 61 2.88 -2.61 -8.10
N LEU A 62 1.89 -1.73 -8.22
CA LEU A 62 2.01 -0.33 -7.84
C LEU A 62 2.31 -0.17 -6.34
N TYR A 63 1.48 -0.71 -5.47
CA TYR A 63 1.65 -0.58 -4.02
C TYR A 63 2.84 -1.37 -3.48
N GLY A 64 3.14 -2.51 -4.06
CA GLY A 64 4.21 -3.39 -3.60
C GLY A 64 5.60 -2.91 -3.96
N TYR A 65 5.77 -2.32 -5.15
CA TYR A 65 7.10 -2.12 -5.74
C TYR A 65 7.36 -0.74 -6.35
N VAL A 66 6.33 0.02 -6.69
CA VAL A 66 6.48 1.28 -7.45
C VAL A 66 6.24 2.50 -6.60
N LEU A 67 5.11 2.55 -5.87
CA LEU A 67 4.70 3.72 -5.11
C LEU A 67 5.54 3.89 -3.84
N ARG A 68 6.06 5.09 -3.65
CA ARG A 68 6.76 5.52 -2.45
C ARG A 68 5.76 6.19 -1.51
N ILE A 69 5.09 5.37 -0.73
CA ILE A 69 4.14 5.83 0.29
C ILE A 69 4.59 5.23 1.62
N PRO A 70 5.25 5.99 2.51
CA PRO A 70 5.66 5.52 3.83
C PRO A 70 4.44 5.17 4.69
N THR A 71 4.44 4.01 5.33
CA THR A 71 3.35 3.61 6.24
C THR A 71 3.32 4.43 7.52
N SER A 72 4.47 4.98 7.92
CA SER A 72 4.61 5.82 9.13
C SER A 72 4.23 7.29 8.90
N GLU A 73 4.26 7.76 7.64
CA GLU A 73 4.05 9.16 7.29
C GLU A 73 3.13 9.28 6.06
N THR A 74 1.90 8.83 6.20
CA THR A 74 0.91 8.85 5.10
C THR A 74 0.56 10.27 4.62
N LYS A 75 0.90 11.31 5.41
CA LYS A 75 0.67 12.72 5.08
C LYS A 75 1.91 13.43 4.50
N ASP A 76 3.01 12.72 4.27
CA ASP A 76 4.21 13.29 3.66
C ASP A 76 3.84 13.98 2.32
N PRO A 77 4.14 15.26 2.13
CA PRO A 77 3.84 15.99 0.90
C PRO A 77 4.57 15.42 -0.32
N ASP A 78 5.73 14.81 -0.12
CA ASP A 78 6.58 14.24 -1.17
C ASP A 78 6.26 12.78 -1.49
N ARG A 79 5.25 12.18 -0.83
CA ARG A 79 4.80 10.82 -1.14
C ARG A 79 4.14 10.74 -2.51
N ASP A 80 4.22 9.58 -3.13
CA ASP A 80 3.41 9.29 -4.31
C ASP A 80 1.92 9.24 -3.95
N ARG A 81 1.08 9.58 -4.91
CA ARG A 81 -0.38 9.59 -4.77
C ARG A 81 -1.00 8.67 -5.79
N PHE A 82 -1.95 7.88 -5.36
CA PHE A 82 -2.69 6.96 -6.21
C PHE A 82 -4.16 7.38 -6.28
N VAL A 83 -4.72 7.43 -7.47
CA VAL A 83 -6.13 7.72 -7.71
C VAL A 83 -6.77 6.55 -8.44
N LEU A 84 -7.76 5.91 -7.82
CA LEU A 84 -8.51 4.82 -8.42
C LEU A 84 -9.76 5.37 -9.14
N ALA A 85 -9.67 5.60 -10.44
CA ALA A 85 -10.82 6.04 -11.25
C ALA A 85 -11.90 4.94 -11.39
N LYS A 86 -11.50 3.67 -11.27
CA LYS A 86 -12.42 2.52 -11.33
C LYS A 86 -13.01 2.21 -9.95
N GLY A 87 -13.98 3.01 -9.51
CA GLY A 87 -14.54 2.91 -8.16
C GLY A 87 -15.01 1.50 -7.76
N HIS A 88 -15.63 0.73 -8.68
CA HIS A 88 -16.07 -0.65 -8.44
C HIS A 88 -14.93 -1.64 -8.15
N ALA A 89 -13.69 -1.25 -8.30
CA ALA A 89 -12.52 -2.04 -7.92
C ALA A 89 -11.96 -1.67 -6.53
N ALA A 90 -12.71 -0.92 -5.72
CA ALA A 90 -12.31 -0.46 -4.39
C ALA A 90 -11.74 -1.58 -3.51
N LEU A 91 -12.31 -2.78 -3.58
CA LEU A 91 -11.85 -3.91 -2.76
C LEU A 91 -10.41 -4.35 -3.10
N ALA A 92 -9.95 -4.19 -4.35
CA ALA A 92 -8.55 -4.41 -4.69
C ALA A 92 -7.63 -3.35 -4.04
N LEU A 93 -8.08 -2.09 -3.96
CA LEU A 93 -7.37 -1.04 -3.25
C LEU A 93 -7.29 -1.35 -1.75
N TYR A 94 -8.42 -1.63 -1.10
CA TYR A 94 -8.45 -1.92 0.33
C TYR A 94 -7.61 -3.15 0.70
N GLY A 95 -7.68 -4.21 -0.10
CA GLY A 95 -6.82 -5.38 0.08
C GLY A 95 -5.33 -5.06 -0.05
N SER A 96 -4.96 -4.18 -0.98
CA SER A 96 -3.57 -3.73 -1.15
C SER A 96 -3.11 -2.88 0.05
N LEU A 97 -3.97 -1.97 0.54
CA LEU A 97 -3.69 -1.16 1.72
C LEU A 97 -3.50 -2.02 2.97
N PHE A 98 -4.34 -3.05 3.14
CA PHE A 98 -4.18 -4.04 4.22
C PHE A 98 -2.85 -4.80 4.11
N LEU A 99 -2.52 -5.33 2.94
CA LEU A 99 -1.27 -6.07 2.73
C LEU A 99 -0.02 -5.20 2.93
N LYS A 100 -0.15 -3.90 2.77
CA LYS A 100 0.92 -2.91 3.03
C LYS A 100 0.92 -2.41 4.48
N GLY A 101 -0.08 -2.76 5.28
CA GLY A 101 -0.18 -2.36 6.68
C GLY A 101 -0.73 -0.95 6.92
N TYR A 102 -1.42 -0.34 5.93
CA TYR A 102 -2.08 0.95 6.11
C TYR A 102 -3.40 0.85 6.86
N ILE A 103 -4.08 -0.27 6.72
CA ILE A 103 -5.32 -0.58 7.45
C ILE A 103 -5.17 -1.91 8.18
N SER A 104 -5.87 -2.06 9.28
CA SER A 104 -5.89 -3.30 10.07
C SER A 104 -6.82 -4.35 9.44
N GLU A 105 -6.71 -5.60 9.90
CA GLU A 105 -7.63 -6.67 9.52
C GLU A 105 -9.05 -6.37 10.00
N ASP A 106 -9.19 -5.83 11.21
CA ASP A 106 -10.48 -5.44 11.76
C ASP A 106 -11.15 -4.37 10.90
N GLU A 107 -10.38 -3.36 10.45
CA GLU A 107 -10.88 -2.33 9.56
C GLU A 107 -11.27 -2.92 8.19
N LEU A 108 -10.44 -3.77 7.58
CA LEU A 108 -10.78 -4.45 6.33
C LEU A 108 -12.07 -5.28 6.47
N ASN A 109 -12.26 -5.92 7.60
CA ASN A 109 -13.45 -6.72 7.91
C ASN A 109 -14.73 -5.88 8.11
N THR A 110 -14.63 -4.54 8.17
CA THR A 110 -15.81 -3.66 8.15
C THR A 110 -16.32 -3.38 6.73
N PHE A 111 -15.61 -3.78 5.68
CA PHE A 111 -15.97 -3.50 4.28
C PHE A 111 -17.46 -3.71 4.01
N CYS A 112 -18.14 -2.66 3.50
CA CYS A 112 -19.57 -2.60 3.27
C CYS A 112 -20.46 -2.89 4.50
N GLY A 113 -19.91 -2.83 5.70
CA GLY A 113 -20.68 -2.88 6.95
C GLY A 113 -21.32 -1.53 7.30
N GLU A 114 -22.31 -1.56 8.18
CA GLU A 114 -22.94 -0.33 8.68
C GLU A 114 -21.90 0.54 9.43
N GLY A 115 -21.84 1.82 9.06
CA GLY A 115 -20.86 2.76 9.61
C GLY A 115 -19.41 2.59 9.14
N SER A 116 -19.14 1.66 8.24
CA SER A 116 -17.80 1.47 7.69
C SER A 116 -17.39 2.62 6.78
N LYS A 117 -16.10 3.00 6.86
CA LYS A 117 -15.47 3.92 5.91
C LYS A 117 -15.08 3.22 4.59
N LEU A 118 -15.12 1.88 4.56
CA LEU A 118 -14.76 1.07 3.41
C LEU A 118 -16.04 0.70 2.63
N GLY A 119 -16.51 1.61 1.81
CA GLY A 119 -17.68 1.41 0.95
C GLY A 119 -17.37 0.64 -0.33
N VAL A 120 -18.42 0.36 -1.12
CA VAL A 120 -18.30 -0.26 -2.46
C VAL A 120 -17.44 0.59 -3.40
N HIS A 121 -17.40 1.90 -3.17
CA HIS A 121 -16.53 2.86 -3.84
C HIS A 121 -15.67 3.57 -2.80
N PRO A 122 -14.40 3.89 -3.11
CA PRO A 122 -13.57 4.69 -2.21
C PRO A 122 -14.15 6.09 -2.05
N GLU A 123 -14.27 6.55 -0.83
CA GLU A 123 -14.74 7.89 -0.50
C GLU A 123 -13.61 8.77 0.06
N HIS A 124 -13.83 10.09 0.10
CA HIS A 124 -12.86 11.08 0.58
C HIS A 124 -12.55 11.00 2.09
N CYS A 125 -13.27 10.17 2.83
CA CYS A 125 -13.11 10.05 4.28
C CYS A 125 -11.90 9.21 4.71
N LEU A 126 -11.12 8.72 3.77
CA LEU A 126 -9.94 7.89 4.06
C LEU A 126 -8.73 8.79 4.27
N GLU A 127 -8.12 8.74 5.47
CA GLU A 127 -7.03 9.63 5.89
C GLU A 127 -5.62 9.12 5.51
N TRP A 128 -5.51 8.21 4.54
CA TRP A 128 -4.24 7.64 4.06
C TRP A 128 -3.96 7.82 2.59
#